data_2b4a3f2dc6bd33f1fdb23fe17075742e
#
_entry.id   2b4a3f2dc6bd33f1fdb23fe17075742e
#
_cell.length_a   1.000
_cell.length_b   1.000
_cell.length_c   1.000
_cell.angle_alpha   90.00
_cell.angle_beta   90.00
_cell.angle_gamma   90.00
#
_symmetry.space_group_name_H-M   'P 1'
#
loop_
_entity.id
_entity.type
_entity.pdbx_description
1 polymer ?
#
loop_
_entity_poly.entity_id
_entity_poly.type
_entity_poly.pdbx_seq_one_letter_code
_entity_poly.pdbx_strand_id
1 'polypeptide(L)'
;MPRWSAAAAVVAAAALADAASGATAQADHPDWGINGTYTATSNGEWARKNDFFYEQASRRSTWTVNTMCSYPGECTGTVSSDENWTAPIYSRSWIWYVKHPIDNWVPCPDGSTAPGLQTFRFKAMTPDGANADPSSTTLVGEDTTIGPSGACGASKAVYINMPFKLVKIG
;
A
#
# COMPACT_ATOMS: atom_id res chain seq x y z
N MET A 1 -77.66 -33.86 35.35
CA MET A 1 -77.07 -32.52 35.31
C MET A 1 -75.56 -32.67 35.09
N PRO A 2 -75.07 -32.54 33.88
CA PRO A 2 -73.62 -32.70 33.65
C PRO A 2 -72.92 -31.34 33.80
N ARG A 3 -71.84 -31.33 34.54
CA ARG A 3 -70.91 -30.17 34.69
C ARG A 3 -69.88 -30.26 33.60
N TRP A 4 -69.78 -29.23 32.84
CA TRP A 4 -68.75 -29.04 31.82
C TRP A 4 -67.54 -28.38 32.44
N SER A 5 -66.38 -29.06 32.44
CA SER A 5 -65.10 -28.49 32.81
C SER A 5 -64.41 -27.91 31.56
N ALA A 6 -64.18 -26.61 31.57
CA ALA A 6 -63.41 -25.94 30.54
C ALA A 6 -61.89 -26.13 30.81
N ALA A 7 -61.23 -26.75 29.86
CA ALA A 7 -59.74 -26.81 29.87
C ALA A 7 -59.18 -25.58 29.21
N ALA A 8 -58.44 -24.78 30.01
CA ALA A 8 -57.68 -23.63 29.49
C ALA A 8 -56.35 -24.14 28.90
N ALA A 9 -56.18 -23.96 27.59
CA ALA A 9 -54.89 -24.16 26.94
C ALA A 9 -54.01 -22.94 27.10
N VAL A 10 -52.91 -23.12 27.80
CA VAL A 10 -51.84 -22.12 27.92
C VAL A 10 -50.92 -22.25 26.70
N VAL A 11 -50.99 -21.28 25.82
CA VAL A 11 -50.01 -21.15 24.70
C VAL A 11 -48.78 -20.43 25.22
N ALA A 12 -47.70 -21.14 25.39
CA ALA A 12 -46.39 -20.56 25.67
C ALA A 12 -45.79 -20.03 24.38
N ALA A 13 -45.75 -18.72 24.20
CA ALA A 13 -44.99 -18.08 23.12
C ALA A 13 -43.49 -18.05 23.50
N ALA A 14 -42.70 -18.88 22.84
CA ALA A 14 -41.26 -18.80 22.92
C ALA A 14 -40.78 -17.62 22.06
N ALA A 15 -40.35 -16.55 22.70
CA ALA A 15 -39.65 -15.43 22.01
C ALA A 15 -38.23 -15.89 21.70
N LEU A 16 -37.97 -16.15 20.42
CA LEU A 16 -36.59 -16.29 19.90
C LEU A 16 -35.98 -14.91 19.89
N ALA A 17 -35.10 -14.61 20.86
CA ALA A 17 -34.24 -13.44 20.81
C ALA A 17 -33.13 -13.73 19.79
N ASP A 18 -33.27 -13.22 18.57
CA ASP A 18 -32.18 -13.11 17.61
C ASP A 18 -31.10 -12.19 18.23
N ALA A 19 -30.06 -12.80 18.79
CA ALA A 19 -28.82 -12.12 19.09
C ALA A 19 -28.14 -11.79 17.77
N ALA A 20 -28.54 -10.67 17.15
CA ALA A 20 -27.76 -10.06 16.07
C ALA A 20 -26.39 -9.71 16.67
N SER A 21 -25.41 -10.56 16.40
CA SER A 21 -24.00 -10.26 16.60
C SER A 21 -23.67 -9.09 15.69
N GLY A 22 -23.89 -7.86 16.17
CA GLY A 22 -23.46 -6.66 15.49
C GLY A 22 -21.93 -6.70 15.41
N ALA A 23 -21.43 -7.12 14.24
CA ALA A 23 -20.06 -6.80 13.89
C ALA A 23 -19.97 -5.28 13.97
N THR A 24 -19.23 -4.76 14.95
CA THR A 24 -18.91 -3.34 15.02
C THR A 24 -18.12 -3.01 13.76
N ALA A 25 -18.79 -2.35 12.80
CA ALA A 25 -18.09 -1.80 11.65
C ALA A 25 -17.05 -0.83 12.20
N GLN A 26 -15.79 -1.18 12.02
CA GLN A 26 -14.68 -0.35 12.45
C GLN A 26 -14.70 0.90 11.58
N ALA A 27 -14.81 2.07 12.19
CA ALA A 27 -14.85 3.33 11.45
C ALA A 27 -13.49 3.56 10.77
N ASP A 28 -13.54 3.82 9.47
CA ASP A 28 -12.35 4.21 8.72
C ASP A 28 -11.93 5.63 9.11
N HIS A 29 -10.63 5.82 9.38
CA HIS A 29 -10.04 7.09 9.79
C HIS A 29 -9.09 7.63 8.72
N PRO A 30 -9.55 8.58 7.87
CA PRO A 30 -8.70 9.18 6.84
C PRO A 30 -7.54 10.00 7.41
N ASP A 31 -7.69 10.55 8.62
CA ASP A 31 -6.70 11.42 9.27
C ASP A 31 -5.43 10.66 9.71
N TRP A 32 -5.49 9.34 9.80
CA TRP A 32 -4.31 8.50 10.10
C TRP A 32 -3.52 8.13 8.84
N GLY A 33 -4.08 8.42 7.68
CA GLY A 33 -3.50 8.11 6.38
C GLY A 33 -2.64 9.23 5.81
N ILE A 34 -2.11 8.97 4.63
CA ILE A 34 -1.43 9.98 3.82
C ILE A 34 -2.34 10.32 2.63
N ASN A 35 -3.10 11.41 2.75
CA ASN A 35 -4.03 11.84 1.71
C ASN A 35 -3.55 13.14 1.08
N GLY A 36 -3.77 13.30 -0.24
CA GLY A 36 -3.44 14.51 -0.98
C GLY A 36 -2.49 14.28 -2.15
N THR A 37 -1.86 15.38 -2.58
CA THR A 37 -0.94 15.40 -3.73
C THR A 37 0.50 15.52 -3.24
N TYR A 38 1.38 14.74 -3.86
CA TYR A 38 2.77 14.62 -3.47
C TYR A 38 3.70 14.71 -4.67
N THR A 39 4.89 15.27 -4.48
CA THR A 39 6.02 15.05 -5.36
C THR A 39 6.77 13.79 -4.93
N ALA A 40 6.85 12.80 -5.81
CA ALA A 40 7.62 11.58 -5.65
C ALA A 40 8.96 11.72 -6.39
N THR A 41 10.07 11.38 -5.74
CA THR A 41 11.40 11.46 -6.32
C THR A 41 12.20 10.20 -5.98
N SER A 42 12.62 9.46 -7.01
CA SER A 42 13.61 8.38 -6.91
C SER A 42 14.96 8.93 -7.36
N ASN A 43 15.94 8.96 -6.44
CA ASN A 43 17.23 9.58 -6.71
C ASN A 43 18.20 8.58 -7.37
N GLY A 44 18.36 8.69 -8.68
CA GLY A 44 19.22 7.82 -9.47
C GLY A 44 20.72 8.05 -9.27
N GLU A 45 21.13 9.20 -8.79
CA GLU A 45 22.56 9.50 -8.49
C GLU A 45 23.13 8.52 -7.45
N TRP A 46 22.29 7.96 -6.58
CA TRP A 46 22.66 7.01 -5.54
C TRP A 46 22.13 5.59 -5.83
N ALA A 47 21.76 5.32 -7.07
CA ALA A 47 21.25 4.02 -7.46
C ALA A 47 22.28 2.92 -7.28
N ARG A 48 21.78 1.72 -6.96
CA ARG A 48 22.58 0.47 -6.90
C ARG A 48 21.92 -0.58 -7.79
N LYS A 49 22.75 -1.28 -8.54
CA LYS A 49 22.34 -2.45 -9.31
C LYS A 49 23.02 -3.68 -8.71
N ASN A 50 22.21 -4.62 -8.20
CA ASN A 50 22.72 -5.82 -7.53
C ASN A 50 23.79 -5.50 -6.45
N ASP A 51 23.50 -4.47 -5.61
CA ASP A 51 24.32 -3.95 -4.50
C ASP A 51 25.56 -3.14 -4.90
N PHE A 52 25.88 -3.04 -6.19
CA PHE A 52 26.96 -2.19 -6.66
C PHE A 52 26.43 -0.81 -7.07
N PHE A 53 27.19 0.22 -6.78
CA PHE A 53 26.88 1.57 -7.24
C PHE A 53 26.74 1.58 -8.77
N TYR A 54 25.61 2.10 -9.23
CA TYR A 54 25.30 2.16 -10.65
C TYR A 54 24.35 3.31 -10.90
N GLU A 55 24.89 4.50 -11.18
CA GLU A 55 24.11 5.70 -11.41
C GLU A 55 23.02 5.51 -12.47
N GLN A 56 21.83 6.00 -12.17
CA GLN A 56 20.65 5.98 -13.03
C GLN A 56 20.13 7.41 -13.20
N ALA A 57 19.28 7.61 -14.19
CA ALA A 57 18.51 8.85 -14.26
C ALA A 57 17.54 8.94 -13.05
N SER A 58 17.58 10.06 -12.36
CA SER A 58 16.57 10.36 -11.32
C SER A 58 15.20 10.50 -11.94
N ARG A 59 14.18 9.99 -11.24
CA ARG A 59 12.77 10.05 -11.67
C ARG A 59 12.00 10.96 -10.73
N ARG A 60 11.15 11.81 -11.28
CA ARG A 60 10.25 12.68 -10.52
C ARG A 60 8.87 12.61 -11.13
N SER A 61 7.88 12.38 -10.28
CA SER A 61 6.47 12.33 -10.67
C SER A 61 5.57 12.96 -9.61
N THR A 62 4.33 13.23 -9.97
CA THR A 62 3.28 13.71 -9.07
C THR A 62 2.35 12.55 -8.74
N TRP A 63 2.17 12.29 -7.46
CA TRP A 63 1.27 11.26 -6.96
C TRP A 63 0.05 11.86 -6.30
N THR A 64 -1.13 11.37 -6.65
CA THR A 64 -2.36 11.59 -5.90
C THR A 64 -2.63 10.35 -5.06
N VAL A 65 -2.68 10.52 -3.76
CA VAL A 65 -2.82 9.43 -2.78
C VAL A 65 -4.15 9.57 -2.06
N ASN A 66 -4.88 8.46 -1.95
CA ASN A 66 -6.12 8.36 -1.18
C ASN A 66 -6.09 7.08 -0.35
N THR A 67 -6.15 7.23 0.97
CA THR A 67 -6.03 6.13 1.93
C THR A 67 -7.07 6.22 3.04
N MET A 68 -7.47 5.07 3.55
CA MET A 68 -8.32 4.89 4.73
C MET A 68 -7.63 3.94 5.69
N CYS A 69 -7.75 4.20 6.98
CA CYS A 69 -7.06 3.42 8.02
C CYS A 69 -8.07 2.78 8.96
N SER A 70 -7.91 1.49 9.22
CA SER A 70 -8.67 0.77 10.25
C SER A 70 -8.07 0.96 11.65
N TYR A 71 -6.74 1.12 11.71
CA TYR A 71 -5.96 1.44 12.91
C TYR A 71 -4.82 2.41 12.58
N PRO A 72 -4.27 3.13 13.59
CA PRO A 72 -3.07 3.92 13.40
C PRO A 72 -1.93 3.07 12.81
N GLY A 73 -1.43 3.46 11.64
CA GLY A 73 -0.36 2.73 10.94
C GLY A 73 -0.80 1.50 10.13
N GLU A 74 -2.11 1.17 10.11
CA GLU A 74 -2.69 0.11 9.28
C GLU A 74 -3.72 0.71 8.33
N CYS A 75 -3.28 1.04 7.13
CA CYS A 75 -4.06 1.74 6.13
C CYS A 75 -4.02 1.01 4.78
N THR A 76 -5.04 1.26 3.97
CA THR A 76 -5.10 0.80 2.57
C THR A 76 -5.63 1.92 1.69
N GLY A 77 -5.36 1.85 0.40
CA GLY A 77 -5.83 2.86 -0.53
C GLY A 77 -5.27 2.71 -1.93
N THR A 78 -5.23 3.83 -2.64
CA THR A 78 -4.79 3.90 -4.03
C THR A 78 -3.86 5.08 -4.21
N VAL A 79 -2.84 4.91 -5.02
CA VAL A 79 -1.98 5.96 -5.55
C VAL A 79 -2.13 6.00 -7.06
N SER A 80 -2.28 7.21 -7.62
CA SER A 80 -2.23 7.47 -9.06
C SER A 80 -1.08 8.42 -9.37
N SER A 81 -0.32 8.11 -10.41
CA SER A 81 0.83 8.90 -10.88
C SER A 81 0.51 9.62 -12.19
N ASP A 82 1.11 10.80 -12.38
CA ASP A 82 1.11 11.52 -13.67
C ASP A 82 1.91 10.79 -14.77
N GLU A 83 2.64 9.72 -14.40
CA GLU A 83 3.25 8.78 -15.34
C GLU A 83 2.26 7.72 -15.89
N ASN A 84 0.94 7.94 -15.74
CA ASN A 84 -0.15 7.10 -16.27
C ASN A 84 -0.22 5.68 -15.66
N TRP A 85 0.08 5.52 -14.39
CA TRP A 85 -0.17 4.29 -13.68
C TRP A 85 -0.94 4.53 -12.38
N THR A 86 -1.61 3.50 -11.93
CA THR A 86 -2.33 3.45 -10.64
C THR A 86 -1.99 2.14 -9.95
N ALA A 87 -1.76 2.20 -8.65
CA ALA A 87 -1.40 1.02 -7.86
C ALA A 87 -2.05 1.06 -6.47
N PRO A 88 -2.25 -0.09 -5.82
CA PRO A 88 -2.62 -0.14 -4.42
C PRO A 88 -1.48 0.39 -3.55
N ILE A 89 -1.85 1.14 -2.51
CA ILE A 89 -0.97 1.56 -1.43
C ILE A 89 -1.49 0.99 -0.12
N TYR A 90 -0.60 0.56 0.74
CA TYR A 90 -0.96 0.13 2.09
C TYR A 90 0.15 0.45 3.08
N SER A 91 -0.21 0.56 4.35
CA SER A 91 0.77 0.66 5.42
C SER A 91 0.62 -0.48 6.42
N ARG A 92 1.74 -0.84 7.03
CA ARG A 92 1.83 -1.71 8.21
C ARG A 92 2.87 -1.15 9.15
N SER A 93 2.47 -0.97 10.40
CA SER A 93 3.36 -0.42 11.43
C SER A 93 4.01 0.90 10.98
N TRP A 94 3.22 1.80 10.36
CA TRP A 94 3.65 3.10 9.84
C TRP A 94 4.62 3.07 8.65
N ILE A 95 4.90 1.89 8.08
CA ILE A 95 5.68 1.74 6.85
C ILE A 95 4.70 1.57 5.69
N TRP A 96 4.82 2.43 4.70
CA TRP A 96 4.02 2.45 3.49
C TRP A 96 4.66 1.62 2.39
N TYR A 97 3.82 0.98 1.60
CA TYR A 97 4.21 0.14 0.47
C TYR A 97 3.34 0.45 -0.74
N VAL A 98 3.97 0.62 -1.89
CA VAL A 98 3.33 0.66 -3.20
C VAL A 98 4.01 -0.36 -4.08
N LYS A 99 3.25 -1.21 -4.76
CA LYS A 99 3.79 -2.20 -5.71
C LYS A 99 3.23 -1.93 -7.09
N HIS A 100 4.10 -1.65 -8.02
CA HIS A 100 3.77 -1.29 -9.39
C HIS A 100 4.53 -2.22 -10.37
N PRO A 101 3.84 -3.07 -11.15
CA PRO A 101 4.47 -3.84 -12.21
C PRO A 101 4.87 -2.91 -13.37
N ILE A 102 6.07 -3.12 -13.91
CA ILE A 102 6.58 -2.39 -15.07
C ILE A 102 6.76 -3.40 -16.20
N ASP A 103 5.98 -3.22 -17.27
CA ASP A 103 6.14 -4.03 -18.47
C ASP A 103 7.46 -3.65 -19.19
N ASN A 104 8.07 -4.64 -19.84
CA ASN A 104 9.26 -4.45 -20.69
C ASN A 104 10.45 -3.77 -19.97
N TRP A 105 10.63 -4.04 -18.67
CA TRP A 105 11.65 -3.38 -17.85
C TRP A 105 13.07 -3.90 -18.09
N VAL A 106 13.25 -5.21 -18.29
CA VAL A 106 14.57 -5.82 -18.54
C VAL A 106 14.73 -6.06 -20.03
N PRO A 107 15.63 -5.37 -20.73
CA PRO A 107 15.95 -5.70 -22.12
C PRO A 107 16.79 -6.97 -22.18
N CYS A 108 16.45 -7.89 -23.08
CA CYS A 108 17.17 -9.14 -23.30
C CYS A 108 18.06 -9.08 -24.55
N PRO A 109 19.14 -9.86 -24.61
CA PRO A 109 20.07 -9.88 -25.76
C PRO A 109 19.42 -10.32 -27.07
N ASP A 110 18.33 -11.10 -27.01
CA ASP A 110 17.59 -11.56 -28.18
C ASP A 110 16.54 -10.55 -28.69
N GLY A 111 16.50 -9.36 -28.08
CA GLY A 111 15.54 -8.29 -28.41
C GLY A 111 14.18 -8.44 -27.70
N SER A 112 13.94 -9.51 -26.96
CA SER A 112 12.76 -9.62 -26.08
C SER A 112 12.95 -8.79 -24.82
N THR A 113 11.90 -8.71 -24.00
CA THR A 113 11.93 -8.00 -22.71
C THR A 113 11.31 -8.85 -21.62
N ALA A 114 11.66 -8.58 -20.37
CA ALA A 114 11.00 -9.15 -19.20
C ALA A 114 10.41 -8.05 -18.30
N PRO A 115 9.32 -8.33 -17.58
CA PRO A 115 8.71 -7.37 -16.68
C PRO A 115 9.60 -7.12 -15.45
N GLY A 116 9.33 -6.00 -14.76
CA GLY A 116 9.87 -5.68 -13.45
C GLY A 116 8.75 -5.49 -12.42
N LEU A 117 9.03 -5.73 -11.17
CA LEU A 117 8.18 -5.32 -10.06
C LEU A 117 8.87 -4.20 -9.30
N GLN A 118 8.33 -2.99 -9.43
CA GLN A 118 8.75 -1.84 -8.64
C GLN A 118 8.02 -1.85 -7.30
N THR A 119 8.76 -1.65 -6.23
CA THR A 119 8.24 -1.57 -4.87
C THR A 119 8.81 -0.32 -4.21
N PHE A 120 7.93 0.60 -3.87
CA PHE A 120 8.26 1.73 -3.01
C PHE A 120 7.98 1.34 -1.56
N ARG A 121 8.95 1.54 -0.69
CA ARG A 121 8.84 1.31 0.75
C ARG A 121 9.33 2.56 1.47
N PHE A 122 8.45 3.24 2.21
CA PHE A 122 8.77 4.53 2.80
C PHE A 122 8.00 4.77 4.11
N LYS A 123 8.46 5.73 4.90
CA LYS A 123 7.82 6.15 6.14
C LYS A 123 7.95 7.65 6.35
N ALA A 124 7.05 8.23 7.15
CA ALA A 124 7.11 9.63 7.54
C ALA A 124 8.33 9.89 8.44
N MET A 125 9.10 10.90 8.09
CA MET A 125 10.34 11.28 8.76
C MET A 125 10.39 12.79 8.94
N THR A 126 11.19 13.24 9.90
CA THR A 126 11.55 14.66 9.98
C THR A 126 12.17 15.13 8.67
N PRO A 127 12.12 16.44 8.33
CA PRO A 127 12.62 16.95 7.05
C PRO A 127 14.09 16.64 6.76
N ASP A 128 14.90 16.46 7.81
CA ASP A 128 16.30 16.03 7.73
C ASP A 128 16.46 14.51 7.54
N GLY A 129 15.36 13.74 7.64
CA GLY A 129 15.35 12.30 7.51
C GLY A 129 15.93 11.52 8.70
N ALA A 130 16.23 12.20 9.82
CA ALA A 130 16.92 11.58 10.96
C ALA A 130 15.96 10.76 11.86
N ASN A 131 14.73 11.23 12.07
CA ASN A 131 13.79 10.63 13.01
C ASN A 131 12.44 10.31 12.35
N ALA A 132 11.77 9.25 12.83
CA ALA A 132 10.39 8.97 12.45
C ALA A 132 9.47 10.07 13.03
N ASP A 133 8.61 10.63 12.20
CA ASP A 133 7.63 11.64 12.57
C ASP A 133 6.32 11.40 11.81
N PRO A 134 5.34 10.74 12.43
CA PRO A 134 4.05 10.45 11.79
C PRO A 134 3.28 11.69 11.32
N SER A 135 3.57 12.87 11.87
CA SER A 135 2.94 14.13 11.47
C SER A 135 3.62 14.81 10.28
N SER A 136 4.78 14.29 9.85
CA SER A 136 5.57 14.89 8.78
C SER A 136 4.87 14.78 7.41
N THR A 137 4.97 15.84 6.63
CA THR A 137 4.59 15.88 5.22
C THR A 137 5.68 15.35 4.27
N THR A 138 6.79 14.90 4.84
CA THR A 138 7.92 14.30 4.12
C THR A 138 8.06 12.83 4.51
N LEU A 139 8.02 11.97 3.51
CA LEU A 139 8.25 10.54 3.69
C LEU A 139 9.50 10.14 2.89
N VAL A 140 10.34 9.30 3.49
CA VAL A 140 11.58 8.83 2.86
C VAL A 140 11.69 7.32 2.92
N GLY A 141 12.40 6.74 1.98
CA GLY A 141 12.57 5.31 1.88
C GLY A 141 13.32 4.87 0.64
N GLU A 142 12.85 3.82 0.02
CA GLU A 142 13.50 3.15 -1.09
C GLU A 142 12.51 2.89 -2.22
N ASP A 143 12.99 3.06 -3.44
CA ASP A 143 12.41 2.59 -4.69
C ASP A 143 13.24 1.42 -5.20
N THR A 144 12.65 0.25 -5.21
CA THR A 144 13.31 -0.99 -5.58
C THR A 144 12.60 -1.62 -6.76
N THR A 145 13.33 -1.94 -7.83
CA THR A 145 12.76 -2.70 -8.95
C THR A 145 13.53 -4.00 -9.14
N ILE A 146 12.80 -5.10 -9.24
CA ILE A 146 13.37 -6.44 -9.44
C ILE A 146 12.74 -7.10 -10.67
N GLY A 147 13.57 -7.65 -11.55
CA GLY A 147 13.15 -8.54 -12.63
C GLY A 147 13.04 -9.98 -12.17
N PRO A 148 12.35 -10.85 -12.91
CA PRO A 148 12.26 -12.27 -12.56
C PRO A 148 13.63 -12.96 -12.68
N SER A 149 13.88 -13.91 -11.80
CA SER A 149 15.04 -14.80 -11.91
C SER A 149 14.91 -15.64 -13.19
N GLY A 150 16.02 -15.84 -13.89
CA GLY A 150 16.04 -16.55 -15.17
C GLY A 150 15.65 -15.68 -16.37
N ALA A 151 15.22 -14.44 -16.17
CA ALA A 151 14.91 -13.53 -17.26
C ALA A 151 16.12 -13.34 -18.18
N CYS A 152 15.86 -13.31 -19.50
CA CYS A 152 16.90 -13.14 -20.52
C CYS A 152 18.01 -14.20 -20.47
N GLY A 153 17.74 -15.40 -19.95
CA GLY A 153 18.74 -16.47 -19.77
C GLY A 153 19.74 -16.22 -18.64
N ALA A 154 19.57 -15.15 -17.85
CA ALA A 154 20.44 -14.85 -16.72
C ALA A 154 19.93 -15.51 -15.44
N SER A 155 20.80 -16.26 -14.76
CA SER A 155 20.44 -16.93 -13.51
C SER A 155 20.19 -15.97 -12.34
N LYS A 156 20.77 -14.76 -12.39
CA LYS A 156 20.61 -13.73 -11.35
C LYS A 156 19.60 -12.67 -11.84
N ALA A 157 18.58 -12.41 -11.03
CA ALA A 157 17.64 -11.33 -11.28
C ALA A 157 18.36 -9.97 -11.31
N VAL A 158 17.92 -9.09 -12.18
CA VAL A 158 18.32 -7.67 -12.12
C VAL A 158 17.57 -7.03 -10.96
N TYR A 159 18.30 -6.35 -10.09
CA TYR A 159 17.78 -5.62 -8.94
C TYR A 159 18.36 -4.21 -8.96
N ILE A 160 17.49 -3.20 -8.94
CA ILE A 160 17.88 -1.79 -8.83
C ILE A 160 17.22 -1.22 -7.59
N ASN A 161 18.00 -0.50 -6.79
CA ASN A 161 17.52 0.24 -5.62
C ASN A 161 17.95 1.70 -5.73
N MET A 162 17.03 2.60 -5.43
CA MET A 162 17.24 4.05 -5.38
C MET A 162 16.68 4.63 -4.08
N PRO A 163 17.31 5.63 -3.47
CA PRO A 163 16.68 6.43 -2.42
C PRO A 163 15.38 7.07 -2.94
N PHE A 164 14.33 7.00 -2.13
CA PHE A 164 13.02 7.53 -2.46
C PHE A 164 12.58 8.61 -1.49
N LYS A 165 11.96 9.66 -2.00
CA LYS A 165 11.37 10.75 -1.22
C LYS A 165 10.00 11.12 -1.77
N LEU A 166 9.03 11.27 -0.86
CA LEU A 166 7.69 11.72 -1.15
C LEU A 166 7.41 12.98 -0.30
N VAL A 167 7.06 14.10 -0.94
CA VAL A 167 6.82 15.38 -0.27
C VAL A 167 5.44 15.88 -0.62
N LYS A 168 4.62 16.16 0.38
CA LYS A 168 3.27 16.71 0.19
C LYS A 168 3.31 18.11 -0.40
N ILE A 169 2.46 18.35 -1.42
CA ILE A 169 2.34 19.64 -2.12
C ILE A 169 0.89 20.15 -2.17
N GLY A 170 -0.08 19.34 -1.79
CA GLY A 170 -1.49 19.71 -1.76
C GLY A 170 -2.35 18.72 -0.96
#